data_59e1ae180d2c64be71596cf22ae0198e
#
_entry.id   59e1ae180d2c64be71596cf22ae0198e
#
_cell.length_a   1.000
_cell.length_b   1.000
_cell.length_c   1.000
_cell.angle_alpha   90.00
_cell.angle_beta   90.00
_cell.angle_gamma   90.00
#
_symmetry.space_group_name_H-M   'P 1'
#
loop_
_entity.id
_entity.type
_entity.pdbx_description
1 polymer ?
#
loop_
_entity_poly.entity_id
_entity_poly.type
_entity_poly.pdbx_seq_one_letter_code
_entity_poly.pdbx_strand_id
1 'polypeptide(L)'
;SINPVGKSTDDVLDEYSEIELNTIIDIKQRNDELHLTYVLNDEYGESLFAFTHLNANIALKKGINRIKCTFPKGFLNIGSYYLTINMIENCKQSIFVEKDIFHFTIQEGERNIGAWMGREPGFIKPIFNWSIS
;
A
#
# COMPACT_ATOMS: atom_id res chain seq x y z
N SER A 1 6.22 -7.68 -3.09
CA SER A 1 7.28 -6.69 -2.85
C SER A 1 6.73 -5.27 -2.80
N ILE A 2 7.41 -4.39 -2.13
CA ILE A 2 7.11 -2.96 -2.09
C ILE A 2 8.38 -2.23 -2.52
N ASN A 3 8.26 -1.34 -3.52
CA ASN A 3 9.41 -0.62 -4.07
C ASN A 3 8.95 0.68 -4.74
N PRO A 4 9.87 1.66 -4.90
CA PRO A 4 9.59 2.80 -5.76
C PRO A 4 9.30 2.33 -7.19
N VAL A 5 8.39 2.99 -7.88
CA VAL A 5 8.03 2.60 -9.24
C VAL A 5 9.26 2.60 -10.15
N GLY A 6 9.44 1.48 -10.87
CA GLY A 6 10.56 1.29 -11.78
C GLY A 6 11.90 0.99 -11.13
N LYS A 7 11.94 0.77 -9.82
CA LYS A 7 13.15 0.48 -9.06
C LYS A 7 13.04 -0.83 -8.30
N SER A 8 14.13 -1.28 -7.70
CA SER A 8 14.14 -2.54 -6.95
C SER A 8 13.66 -2.35 -5.51
N THR A 9 13.37 -3.48 -4.85
CA THR A 9 12.99 -3.48 -3.42
C THR A 9 14.09 -2.99 -2.50
N ASP A 10 15.34 -2.96 -2.96
CA ASP A 10 16.48 -2.46 -2.19
C ASP A 10 16.61 -0.93 -2.25
N ASP A 11 15.86 -0.29 -3.13
CA ASP A 11 15.87 1.16 -3.25
C ASP A 11 15.09 1.81 -2.11
N VAL A 12 15.54 2.98 -1.70
CA VAL A 12 14.94 3.73 -0.61
C VAL A 12 13.59 4.30 -1.03
N LEU A 13 12.58 4.14 -0.16
CA LEU A 13 11.31 4.82 -0.26
C LEU A 13 11.39 6.13 0.50
N ASP A 14 11.10 7.23 -0.15
CA ASP A 14 11.02 8.53 0.51
C ASP A 14 9.62 9.14 0.38
N GLU A 15 9.42 10.30 1.02
CA GLU A 15 8.12 10.96 1.07
C GLU A 15 7.59 11.40 -0.30
N TYR A 16 8.42 11.39 -1.33
CA TYR A 16 8.03 11.78 -2.70
C TYR A 16 7.88 10.58 -3.63
N SER A 17 8.18 9.37 -3.17
CA SER A 17 8.15 8.18 -4.00
C SER A 17 6.74 7.83 -4.45
N GLU A 18 6.61 7.46 -5.71
CA GLU A 18 5.47 6.69 -6.20
C GLU A 18 5.79 5.23 -5.89
N ILE A 19 4.92 4.58 -5.13
CA ILE A 19 5.20 3.25 -4.56
C ILE A 19 4.36 2.20 -5.26
N GLU A 20 4.98 1.11 -5.67
CA GLU A 20 4.24 -0.05 -6.17
C GLU A 20 4.31 -1.21 -5.18
N LEU A 21 3.16 -1.81 -4.95
CA LEU A 21 3.00 -3.05 -4.20
C LEU A 21 2.70 -4.16 -5.19
N ASN A 22 3.60 -5.14 -5.26
CA ASN A 22 3.48 -6.27 -6.16
C ASN A 22 3.16 -7.54 -5.37
N THR A 23 2.10 -8.22 -5.75
CA THR A 23 1.66 -9.47 -5.14
C THR A 23 1.57 -10.54 -6.20
N ILE A 24 2.13 -11.71 -5.91
CA ILE A 24 1.96 -12.90 -6.74
C ILE A 24 1.23 -13.93 -5.91
N ILE A 25 0.12 -14.44 -6.43
CA ILE A 25 -0.68 -15.45 -5.75
C ILE A 25 -1.06 -16.55 -6.73
N ASP A 26 -0.92 -17.79 -6.28
CA ASP A 26 -1.28 -18.97 -7.07
C ASP A 26 -2.54 -19.60 -6.48
N ILE A 27 -3.64 -19.52 -7.22
CA ILE A 27 -4.91 -20.09 -6.81
C ILE A 27 -5.03 -21.49 -7.40
N LYS A 28 -4.98 -22.52 -6.55
CA LYS A 28 -4.99 -23.91 -6.95
C LYS A 28 -6.38 -24.40 -7.36
N GLN A 29 -7.41 -23.88 -6.69
CA GLN A 29 -8.80 -24.21 -6.98
C GLN A 29 -9.52 -22.98 -7.46
N ARG A 30 -10.34 -23.15 -8.50
CA ARG A 30 -11.14 -22.02 -8.99
C ARG A 30 -12.21 -21.68 -7.95
N ASN A 31 -12.23 -20.43 -7.54
CA ASN A 31 -13.28 -19.87 -6.72
C ASN A 31 -13.50 -18.43 -7.19
N ASP A 32 -14.65 -18.19 -7.81
CA ASP A 32 -14.95 -16.91 -8.44
C ASP A 32 -15.18 -15.79 -7.42
N GLU A 33 -15.34 -16.16 -6.15
CA GLU A 33 -15.66 -15.22 -5.07
C GLU A 33 -14.45 -14.84 -4.19
N LEU A 34 -13.25 -15.26 -4.58
CA LEU A 34 -12.04 -14.92 -3.83
C LEU A 34 -11.54 -13.51 -4.16
N HIS A 35 -11.17 -12.77 -3.13
CA HIS A 35 -10.43 -11.51 -3.32
C HIS A 35 -9.44 -11.26 -2.19
N LEU A 36 -8.46 -10.43 -2.49
CA LEU A 36 -7.48 -9.96 -1.52
C LEU A 36 -7.88 -8.60 -0.98
N THR A 37 -7.77 -8.44 0.33
CA THR A 37 -7.83 -7.15 0.98
C THR A 37 -6.51 -6.89 1.70
N TYR A 38 -5.97 -5.72 1.51
CA TYR A 38 -4.77 -5.27 2.18
C TYR A 38 -5.17 -4.31 3.29
N VAL A 39 -4.48 -4.39 4.42
CA VAL A 39 -4.64 -3.44 5.51
C VAL A 39 -3.29 -2.84 5.83
N LEU A 40 -3.20 -1.53 5.76
CA LEU A 40 -2.00 -0.80 6.15
C LEU A 40 -2.12 -0.42 7.63
N ASN A 41 -1.10 -0.77 8.39
CA ASN A 41 -1.05 -0.52 9.82
C ASN A 41 0.14 0.40 10.15
N ASP A 42 0.02 1.16 11.23
CA ASP A 42 1.13 1.94 11.76
C ASP A 42 2.09 1.06 12.59
N GLU A 43 3.13 1.67 13.13
CA GLU A 43 4.13 0.98 13.94
C GLU A 43 3.59 0.47 15.30
N TYR A 44 2.42 0.96 15.71
CA TYR A 44 1.76 0.53 16.94
C TYR A 44 0.69 -0.53 16.71
N GLY A 45 0.54 -0.98 15.47
CA GLY A 45 -0.42 -2.00 15.11
C GLY A 45 -1.84 -1.50 14.83
N GLU A 46 -2.04 -0.20 14.80
CA GLU A 46 -3.34 0.38 14.45
C GLU A 46 -3.56 0.38 12.94
N SER A 47 -4.75 -0.03 12.52
CA SER A 47 -5.13 -0.04 11.13
C SER A 47 -5.43 1.38 10.65
N LEU A 48 -4.76 1.78 9.58
CA LEU A 48 -4.92 3.11 8.99
C LEU A 48 -6.01 3.11 7.92
N PHE A 49 -5.92 2.17 6.98
CA PHE A 49 -6.93 1.97 5.95
C PHE A 49 -6.79 0.59 5.32
N ALA A 50 -7.87 0.16 4.69
CA ALA A 50 -7.90 -1.07 3.90
C ALA A 50 -8.14 -0.74 2.43
N PHE A 51 -7.63 -1.59 1.55
CA PHE A 51 -7.82 -1.43 0.11
C PHE A 51 -7.86 -2.79 -0.57
N THR A 52 -8.55 -2.85 -1.70
CA THR A 52 -8.74 -4.10 -2.44
C THR A 52 -8.78 -3.84 -3.94
N HIS A 53 -8.32 -4.83 -4.73
CA HIS A 53 -8.38 -4.80 -6.19
C HIS A 53 -9.82 -4.80 -6.74
N LEU A 54 -10.80 -5.18 -5.94
CA LEU A 54 -12.21 -5.17 -6.36
C LEU A 54 -12.68 -3.77 -6.75
N ASN A 55 -12.16 -2.73 -6.12
CA ASN A 55 -12.52 -1.36 -6.44
C ASN A 55 -12.10 -0.94 -7.84
N ALA A 56 -11.18 -1.67 -8.46
CA ALA A 56 -10.75 -1.47 -9.84
C ALA A 56 -11.40 -2.48 -10.81
N ASN A 57 -12.40 -3.24 -10.36
CA ASN A 57 -13.08 -4.29 -11.14
C ASN A 57 -12.13 -5.38 -11.65
N ILE A 58 -11.08 -5.66 -10.88
CA ILE A 58 -10.13 -6.73 -11.18
C ILE A 58 -10.48 -7.94 -10.33
N ALA A 59 -10.70 -9.10 -10.97
CA ALA A 59 -11.02 -10.35 -10.31
C ALA A 59 -9.84 -11.31 -10.34
N LEU A 60 -9.71 -12.13 -9.29
CA LEU A 60 -8.74 -13.20 -9.25
C LEU A 60 -9.21 -14.39 -10.10
N LYS A 61 -8.26 -15.12 -10.66
CA LYS A 61 -8.53 -16.31 -11.49
C LYS A 61 -7.70 -17.49 -11.02
N LYS A 62 -8.08 -18.69 -11.44
CA LYS A 62 -7.28 -19.90 -11.19
C LYS A 62 -5.90 -19.76 -11.81
N GLY A 63 -4.89 -20.22 -11.09
CA GLY A 63 -3.50 -20.15 -11.50
C GLY A 63 -2.79 -18.95 -10.91
N ILE A 64 -1.75 -18.47 -11.57
CA ILE A 64 -0.91 -17.40 -11.09
C ILE A 64 -1.55 -16.05 -11.42
N ASN A 65 -1.75 -15.25 -10.37
CA ASN A 65 -2.23 -13.88 -10.47
C ASN A 65 -1.09 -12.94 -10.07
N ARG A 66 -0.83 -11.94 -10.89
CA ARG A 66 0.15 -10.88 -10.61
C ARG A 66 -0.60 -9.58 -10.43
N ILE A 67 -0.63 -9.12 -9.19
CA ILE A 67 -1.42 -7.94 -8.83
C ILE A 67 -0.46 -6.80 -8.53
N LYS A 68 -0.66 -5.66 -9.17
CA LYS A 68 0.10 -4.45 -8.92
C LYS A 68 -0.85 -3.37 -8.41
N CYS A 69 -0.51 -2.79 -7.27
CA CYS A 69 -1.17 -1.63 -6.74
C CYS A 69 -0.16 -0.50 -6.64
N THR A 70 -0.50 0.66 -7.16
CA THR A 70 0.38 1.83 -7.15
C THR A 70 -0.20 2.89 -6.24
N PHE A 71 0.59 3.31 -5.26
CA PHE A 71 0.23 4.43 -4.40
C PHE A 71 0.65 5.72 -5.08
N PRO A 72 -0.21 6.75 -5.05
CA PRO A 72 0.13 8.04 -5.64
C PRO A 72 1.43 8.61 -5.05
N LYS A 73 2.14 9.36 -5.87
CA LYS A 73 3.36 10.04 -5.46
C LYS A 73 3.12 10.91 -4.24
N GLY A 74 3.95 10.73 -3.21
CA GLY A 74 3.87 11.54 -2.00
C GLY A 74 2.66 11.29 -1.12
N PHE A 75 2.01 10.12 -1.24
CA PHE A 75 0.77 9.83 -0.51
C PHE A 75 0.99 9.57 0.97
N LEU A 76 2.01 8.78 1.33
CA LEU A 76 2.30 8.43 2.72
C LEU A 76 3.31 9.39 3.33
N ASN A 77 3.08 9.75 4.59
CA ASN A 77 3.99 10.56 5.37
C ASN A 77 5.20 9.74 5.82
N ILE A 78 6.24 10.42 6.27
CA ILE A 78 7.43 9.79 6.86
C ILE A 78 7.02 8.93 8.05
N GLY A 79 7.50 7.70 8.10
CA GLY A 79 7.20 6.78 9.19
C GLY A 79 7.35 5.33 8.78
N SER A 80 7.06 4.46 9.71
CA SER A 80 7.12 3.01 9.51
C SER A 80 5.72 2.42 9.41
N TYR A 81 5.55 1.49 8.50
CA TYR A 81 4.26 0.89 8.17
C TYR A 81 4.37 -0.62 8.06
N TYR A 82 3.28 -1.30 8.38
CA TYR A 82 3.14 -2.75 8.25
C TYR A 82 1.95 -3.07 7.38
N LEU A 83 2.11 -4.08 6.53
CA LEU A 83 1.05 -4.53 5.62
C LEU A 83 0.53 -5.89 6.06
N THR A 84 -0.78 -6.01 6.17
CA THR A 84 -1.48 -7.27 6.41
C THR A 84 -2.28 -7.62 5.16
N ILE A 85 -2.26 -8.90 4.78
CA ILE A 85 -3.02 -9.41 3.64
C ILE A 85 -4.08 -10.38 4.13
N ASN A 86 -5.32 -10.18 3.68
CA ASN A 86 -6.44 -11.08 3.92
C ASN A 86 -6.94 -11.65 2.60
N MET A 87 -7.14 -12.96 2.56
CA MET A 87 -7.88 -13.62 1.49
C MET A 87 -9.32 -13.81 1.96
N ILE A 88 -10.27 -13.25 1.21
CA ILE A 88 -11.67 -13.25 1.59
C ILE A 88 -12.48 -14.05 0.58
N GLU A 89 -13.38 -14.91 1.07
CA GLU A 89 -14.27 -15.71 0.29
C GLU A 89 -15.71 -15.18 0.39
N ASN A 90 -16.36 -14.98 -0.75
CA ASN A 90 -17.76 -14.55 -0.85
C ASN A 90 -18.04 -13.23 -0.12
N CYS A 91 -17.06 -12.35 0.00
CA CYS A 91 -17.16 -11.07 0.73
C CYS A 91 -17.62 -11.23 2.20
N LYS A 92 -17.48 -12.42 2.77
CA LYS A 92 -18.00 -12.73 4.12
C LYS A 92 -16.99 -13.34 5.05
N GLN A 93 -16.09 -14.19 4.54
CA GLN A 93 -15.24 -15.01 5.37
C GLN A 93 -13.79 -14.86 4.99
N SER A 94 -12.95 -14.49 5.97
CA SER A 94 -11.51 -14.53 5.81
C SER A 94 -11.03 -15.96 5.89
N ILE A 95 -10.45 -16.49 4.80
CA ILE A 95 -9.93 -17.87 4.75
C ILE A 95 -8.41 -17.91 4.92
N PHE A 96 -7.76 -16.78 4.84
CA PHE A 96 -6.31 -16.67 5.00
C PHE A 96 -5.96 -15.27 5.44
N VAL A 97 -5.13 -15.18 6.48
CA VAL A 97 -4.62 -13.90 6.98
C VAL A 97 -3.12 -14.02 7.17
N GLU A 98 -2.36 -13.14 6.53
CA GLU A 98 -0.94 -13.00 6.79
C GLU A 98 -0.71 -11.61 7.38
N LYS A 99 -0.59 -11.60 8.70
CA LYS A 99 -0.48 -10.36 9.46
C LYS A 99 0.95 -9.84 9.40
N ASP A 100 1.08 -8.54 9.17
CA ASP A 100 2.38 -7.84 9.15
C ASP A 100 3.40 -8.53 8.22
N ILE A 101 2.91 -8.94 7.03
CA ILE A 101 3.75 -9.65 6.05
C ILE A 101 4.88 -8.79 5.51
N PHE A 102 4.69 -7.48 5.47
CA PHE A 102 5.69 -6.52 5.07
C PHE A 102 5.83 -5.39 6.07
N HIS A 103 7.06 -5.00 6.30
CA HIS A 103 7.41 -3.78 7.00
C HIS A 103 8.19 -2.88 6.04
N PHE A 104 7.82 -1.62 5.95
CA PHE A 104 8.56 -0.65 5.16
C PHE A 104 8.57 0.71 5.83
N THR A 105 9.56 1.51 5.48
CA THR A 105 9.76 2.83 6.07
C THR A 105 9.82 3.87 4.97
N ILE A 106 9.08 4.95 5.17
CA ILE A 106 9.13 6.14 4.31
C ILE A 106 10.11 7.11 4.96
N GLN A 107 11.15 7.47 4.24
CA GLN A 107 12.19 8.36 4.72
C GLN A 107 11.95 9.80 4.27
N GLU A 108 12.61 10.73 4.94
CA GLU A 108 12.63 12.12 4.53
C GLU A 108 13.38 12.24 3.20
N GLY A 109 12.75 12.93 2.24
CA GLY A 109 13.38 13.24 0.96
C GLY A 109 14.11 14.57 1.00
N GLU A 110 14.70 14.98 -0.15
CA GLU A 110 15.31 16.30 -0.28
C GLU A 110 14.24 17.37 -0.22
N ARG A 111 14.51 18.43 0.53
CA ARG A 111 13.61 19.58 0.69
C ARG A 111 14.33 20.86 0.35
N ASN A 112 13.58 21.81 -0.20
CA ASN A 112 14.11 23.13 -0.52
C ASN A 112 14.47 23.91 0.76
N ILE A 113 15.44 24.80 0.65
CA ILE A 113 15.79 25.73 1.74
C ILE A 113 14.56 26.55 2.10
N GLY A 114 14.22 26.59 3.40
CA GLY A 114 13.05 27.29 3.90
C GLY A 114 11.78 26.46 3.98
N ALA A 115 11.78 25.22 3.45
CA ALA A 115 10.68 24.29 3.63
C ALA A 115 10.67 23.74 5.06
N TRP A 116 9.50 23.24 5.48
CA TRP A 116 9.39 22.55 6.76
C TRP A 116 10.26 21.29 6.75
N MET A 117 11.20 21.21 7.68
CA MET A 117 12.20 20.13 7.72
C MET A 117 11.81 18.97 8.64
N GLY A 118 10.73 19.08 9.40
CA GLY A 118 10.23 18.03 10.26
C GLY A 118 9.17 17.19 9.59
N ARG A 119 8.66 16.22 10.36
CA ARG A 119 7.53 15.40 9.93
C ARG A 119 6.24 16.21 10.09
N GLU A 120 5.44 16.24 9.04
CA GLU A 120 4.10 16.79 9.11
C GLU A 120 3.21 15.87 9.94
N PRO A 121 2.18 16.40 10.66
CA PRO A 121 1.25 15.56 11.40
C PRO A 121 0.48 14.59 10.51
N GLY A 122 0.13 13.44 11.06
CA GLY A 122 -0.69 12.44 10.39
C GLY A 122 0.09 11.46 9.53
N PHE A 123 -0.61 10.54 8.89
CA PHE A 123 -0.03 9.46 8.10
C PHE A 123 -0.12 9.71 6.60
N ILE A 124 -1.06 10.52 6.19
CA ILE A 124 -1.29 10.86 4.79
C ILE A 124 -0.94 12.33 4.59
N LYS A 125 -0.23 12.61 3.50
CA LYS A 125 0.14 13.98 3.11
C LYS A 125 -0.79 14.42 1.99
N PRO A 126 -1.95 15.01 2.31
CA PRO A 126 -2.85 15.46 1.25
C PRO A 126 -2.27 16.66 0.52
N ILE A 127 -2.38 16.64 -0.80
CA ILE A 127 -2.02 17.77 -1.65
C ILE A 127 -3.30 18.23 -2.33
N PHE A 128 -3.75 19.42 -1.96
CA PHE A 128 -4.95 20.01 -2.52
C PHE A 128 -4.62 21.22 -3.38
N ASN A 129 -5.47 21.52 -4.34
CA ASN A 129 -5.35 22.73 -5.13
C ASN A 129 -6.01 23.89 -4.39
N TRP A 130 -5.28 24.99 -4.23
CA TRP A 130 -5.76 26.17 -3.53
C TRP A 130 -5.79 27.37 -4.49
N SER A 131 -6.75 28.27 -4.29
CA SER A 131 -6.78 29.54 -4.99
C SER A 131 -7.30 30.63 -4.07
N ILE A 132 -6.82 31.83 -4.27
CA ILE A 132 -7.25 33.03 -3.55
C ILE A 132 -7.63 34.08 -4.59
N SER A 133 -8.80 34.66 -4.41
CA SER A 133 -9.27 35.73 -5.31
C SER A 133 -9.63 36.99 -4.55
#